data_bd219de9bff942fc47b9886873d3e02b
#
_entry.id   bd219de9bff942fc47b9886873d3e02b
#
_cell.length_a   1.000
_cell.length_b   1.000
_cell.length_c   1.000
_cell.angle_alpha   90.00
_cell.angle_beta   90.00
_cell.angle_gamma   90.00
#
_symmetry.space_group_name_H-M   'P 1'
#
loop_
_entity.id
_entity.type
_entity.pdbx_description
1 polymer ?
#
loop_
_entity_poly.entity_id
_entity_poly.type
_entity_poly.pdbx_seq_one_letter_code
_entity_poly.pdbx_strand_id
1 'polypeptide(L)'
;SLHDALPIWKNLKSSNILILSPNGVFSDYISHILPELGEENIQEMSFDLFAYRELKDVVPDCEDRYDMIERNLVQPKERGRYWEKQSPDFLNQMEGYLMELEDSLMDIRDFTYRNYEIKASRILLLFYTRFLEIPLLSRMDAVREYVVDDYETLAGRDLNEEEQQYFYEQFMAMYETRDIYVLYSRFLESVGMCPLPSVWYEKRLLRYEDVYPVLYLKYRLLQPAKRAGVKHLVIDEMQDYTPMQYQILSQLFPCKMTILGDRAQTMDEKQQDVLTFLPGILGKKLRKIVMDKSYRNTVEIAAYAAELAGITDLKLFERHGKPVCEKKITEKEVITQILKELRVQPDGYETAAVLTITDQEAREMAAILKKELGDEQVTYMNKDSSRFKKGITVTTFYLAKGLEFDQVFTVWGRQPEDDLIRQAKYICATRALHELYMYQVVTEKSRDNRE
;
A
#
# COMPACT_ATOMS: atom_id res chain seq x y z
N SER A 1 3.83 -5.16 -25.49
CA SER A 1 4.99 -5.52 -24.66
C SER A 1 5.54 -4.24 -24.00
N LEU A 2 6.16 -4.38 -22.83
CA LEU A 2 6.87 -3.27 -22.16
C LEU A 2 7.89 -2.57 -23.08
N HIS A 3 8.42 -3.28 -24.06
CA HIS A 3 9.33 -2.77 -25.08
C HIS A 3 8.74 -1.64 -25.95
N ASP A 4 7.45 -1.66 -26.23
CA ASP A 4 6.81 -0.67 -27.10
C ASP A 4 6.37 0.59 -26.36
N ALA A 5 6.28 0.53 -25.03
CA ALA A 5 5.86 1.65 -24.19
C ALA A 5 7.00 2.58 -23.75
N LEU A 6 8.28 2.21 -23.95
CA LEU A 6 9.44 2.93 -23.42
C LEU A 6 10.47 3.32 -24.48
N PRO A 7 10.33 4.49 -25.14
CA PRO A 7 11.39 5.02 -26.03
C PRO A 7 12.70 5.42 -25.30
N ILE A 8 12.82 5.15 -23.99
CA ILE A 8 13.91 5.62 -23.11
C ILE A 8 14.92 4.49 -22.81
N TRP A 9 14.68 3.28 -23.28
CA TRP A 9 15.42 2.06 -22.96
C TRP A 9 16.94 2.07 -23.22
N LYS A 10 17.43 2.91 -24.11
CA LYS A 10 18.85 2.93 -24.48
C LYS A 10 19.83 3.41 -23.38
N ASN A 11 19.32 4.00 -22.27
CA ASN A 11 20.16 4.59 -21.22
C ASN A 11 19.76 4.22 -19.78
N LEU A 12 18.79 3.30 -19.58
CA LEU A 12 18.37 2.83 -18.27
C LEU A 12 19.01 1.48 -17.99
N LYS A 13 19.70 1.38 -16.85
CA LYS A 13 20.13 0.09 -16.30
C LYS A 13 19.05 -0.44 -15.38
N SER A 14 18.95 -1.76 -15.21
CA SER A 14 18.04 -2.45 -14.26
C SER A 14 18.14 -1.83 -12.85
N SER A 15 19.36 -1.48 -12.42
CA SER A 15 19.63 -0.80 -11.13
C SER A 15 19.03 0.61 -10.98
N ASN A 16 18.61 1.26 -12.07
CA ASN A 16 17.99 2.59 -12.04
C ASN A 16 16.46 2.55 -12.13
N ILE A 17 15.88 1.36 -12.21
CA ILE A 17 14.43 1.15 -12.28
C ILE A 17 13.98 0.57 -10.94
N LEU A 18 12.89 1.10 -10.42
CA LEU A 18 12.21 0.55 -9.25
C LEU A 18 10.78 0.22 -9.62
N ILE A 19 10.34 -0.99 -9.28
CA ILE A 19 8.96 -1.43 -9.41
C ILE A 19 8.33 -1.43 -8.02
N LEU A 20 7.21 -0.72 -7.88
CA LEU A 20 6.35 -0.83 -6.71
C LEU A 20 5.24 -1.84 -7.02
N SER A 21 5.28 -2.98 -6.35
CA SER A 21 4.34 -4.08 -6.50
C SER A 21 3.34 -4.14 -5.33
N PRO A 22 2.20 -4.80 -5.51
CA PRO A 22 1.18 -4.89 -4.47
C PRO A 22 1.60 -5.75 -3.28
N ASN A 23 2.40 -6.79 -3.47
CA ASN A 23 2.81 -7.72 -2.39
C ASN A 23 4.08 -8.51 -2.71
N GLY A 24 4.64 -9.19 -1.68
CA GLY A 24 5.89 -9.96 -1.82
C GLY A 24 5.77 -11.25 -2.65
N VAL A 25 4.58 -11.85 -2.75
CA VAL A 25 4.35 -13.06 -3.58
C VAL A 25 4.39 -12.69 -5.06
N PHE A 26 3.82 -11.53 -5.40
CA PHE A 26 3.92 -10.98 -6.76
C PHE A 26 5.38 -10.66 -7.13
N SER A 27 6.15 -10.13 -6.18
CA SER A 27 7.58 -9.90 -6.33
C SER A 27 8.35 -11.19 -6.68
N ASP A 28 8.11 -12.27 -5.95
CA ASP A 28 8.69 -13.59 -6.23
C ASP A 28 8.29 -14.09 -7.63
N TYR A 29 7.03 -13.96 -7.99
CA TYR A 29 6.51 -14.36 -9.31
C TYR A 29 7.18 -13.59 -10.46
N ILE A 30 7.28 -12.26 -10.37
CA ILE A 30 7.93 -11.43 -11.39
C ILE A 30 9.42 -11.72 -11.48
N SER A 31 10.11 -11.98 -10.37
CA SER A 31 11.53 -12.30 -10.36
C SER A 31 11.89 -13.58 -11.16
N HIS A 32 10.93 -14.47 -11.32
CA HIS A 32 11.09 -15.69 -12.14
C HIS A 32 10.74 -15.44 -13.61
N ILE A 33 9.75 -14.61 -13.90
CA ILE A 33 9.30 -14.32 -15.27
C ILE A 33 10.27 -13.43 -16.03
N LEU A 34 10.84 -12.39 -15.41
CA LEU A 34 11.75 -11.46 -16.10
C LEU A 34 12.94 -12.18 -16.75
N PRO A 35 13.65 -13.10 -16.08
CA PRO A 35 14.72 -13.88 -16.72
C PRO A 35 14.24 -14.79 -17.86
N GLU A 36 13.02 -15.37 -17.76
CA GLU A 36 12.43 -16.18 -18.84
C GLU A 36 12.16 -15.35 -20.09
N LEU A 37 11.89 -14.06 -19.93
CA LEU A 37 11.72 -13.09 -21.02
C LEU A 37 13.05 -12.50 -21.52
N GLY A 38 14.19 -12.92 -20.94
CA GLY A 38 15.52 -12.43 -21.31
C GLY A 38 15.87 -11.07 -20.70
N GLU A 39 15.15 -10.64 -19.67
CA GLU A 39 15.36 -9.37 -18.98
C GLU A 39 16.16 -9.57 -17.67
N GLU A 40 16.94 -8.55 -17.28
CA GLU A 40 17.64 -8.54 -16.00
C GLU A 40 16.67 -8.33 -14.83
N ASN A 41 16.99 -8.89 -13.66
CA ASN A 41 16.24 -8.63 -12.44
C ASN A 41 16.29 -7.14 -12.09
N ILE A 42 15.10 -6.54 -11.89
CA ILE A 42 14.89 -5.14 -11.53
C ILE A 42 14.62 -5.07 -10.02
N GLN A 43 15.00 -3.95 -9.40
CA GLN A 43 14.65 -3.71 -8.00
C GLN A 43 13.14 -3.60 -7.83
N GLU A 44 12.62 -4.39 -6.91
CA GLU A 44 11.20 -4.44 -6.59
C GLU A 44 10.99 -4.33 -5.08
N MET A 45 9.90 -3.66 -4.67
CA MET A 45 9.47 -3.60 -3.28
C MET A 45 7.99 -3.24 -3.20
N SER A 46 7.33 -3.59 -2.08
CA SER A 46 6.02 -3.01 -1.79
C SER A 46 6.17 -1.63 -1.18
N PHE A 47 5.23 -0.74 -1.48
CA PHE A 47 5.25 0.60 -0.91
C PHE A 47 4.94 0.59 0.59
N ASP A 48 4.16 -0.39 1.06
CA ASP A 48 3.90 -0.59 2.49
C ASP A 48 5.21 -0.93 3.25
N LEU A 49 6.00 -1.87 2.72
CA LEU A 49 7.28 -2.22 3.32
C LEU A 49 8.24 -1.02 3.37
N PHE A 50 8.23 -0.20 2.31
CA PHE A 50 8.98 1.06 2.29
C PHE A 50 8.50 1.99 3.42
N ALA A 51 7.19 2.22 3.53
CA ALA A 51 6.61 3.10 4.55
C ALA A 51 6.95 2.62 5.98
N TYR A 52 6.85 1.32 6.25
CA TYR A 52 7.19 0.76 7.56
C TYR A 52 8.67 0.95 7.93
N ARG A 53 9.57 0.81 6.97
CA ARG A 53 11.01 1.09 7.20
C ARG A 53 11.28 2.55 7.52
N GLU A 54 10.61 3.46 6.81
CA GLU A 54 10.73 4.90 7.04
C GLU A 54 10.13 5.34 8.38
N LEU A 55 9.20 4.56 8.96
CA LEU A 55 8.55 4.86 10.24
C LEU A 55 9.17 4.17 11.45
N LYS A 56 10.25 3.41 11.28
CA LYS A 56 10.90 2.66 12.37
C LYS A 56 11.40 3.51 13.55
N ASP A 57 11.69 4.78 13.33
CA ASP A 57 12.04 5.74 14.38
C ASP A 57 10.82 6.35 15.10
N VAL A 58 9.61 6.19 14.55
CA VAL A 58 8.34 6.68 15.10
C VAL A 58 7.61 5.60 15.87
N VAL A 59 7.54 4.38 15.29
CA VAL A 59 6.86 3.20 15.87
C VAL A 59 7.63 1.92 15.55
N PRO A 60 7.62 0.94 16.47
CA PRO A 60 8.26 -0.35 16.21
C PRO A 60 7.48 -1.21 15.22
N ASP A 61 6.17 -1.01 15.08
CA ASP A 61 5.30 -1.86 14.27
C ASP A 61 4.13 -1.10 13.66
N CYS A 62 3.65 -1.59 12.52
CA CYS A 62 2.49 -1.10 11.79
C CYS A 62 1.58 -2.26 11.39
N GLU A 63 0.27 -2.06 11.47
CA GLU A 63 -0.72 -2.97 10.88
C GLU A 63 -0.52 -3.00 9.36
N ASP A 64 -0.61 -4.17 8.75
CA ASP A 64 -0.54 -4.28 7.31
C ASP A 64 -1.92 -4.09 6.64
N ARG A 65 -1.91 -3.92 5.31
CA ARG A 65 -3.12 -3.73 4.52
C ARG A 65 -4.11 -4.89 4.66
N TYR A 66 -3.59 -6.10 4.76
CA TYR A 66 -4.42 -7.30 4.81
C TYR A 66 -5.14 -7.43 6.16
N ASP A 67 -4.49 -7.03 7.25
CA ASP A 67 -5.13 -6.95 8.57
C ASP A 67 -6.28 -5.92 8.55
N MET A 68 -6.09 -4.79 7.88
CA MET A 68 -7.16 -3.80 7.70
C MET A 68 -8.33 -4.37 6.89
N ILE A 69 -8.05 -5.07 5.76
CA ILE A 69 -9.10 -5.69 4.93
C ILE A 69 -9.87 -6.71 5.75
N GLU A 70 -9.19 -7.61 6.46
CA GLU A 70 -9.84 -8.61 7.33
C GLU A 70 -10.70 -7.94 8.41
N ARG A 71 -10.19 -6.92 9.08
CA ARG A 71 -10.94 -6.16 10.08
C ARG A 71 -12.20 -5.52 9.47
N ASN A 72 -12.10 -4.96 8.27
CA ASN A 72 -13.21 -4.34 7.56
C ASN A 72 -14.27 -5.38 7.11
N LEU A 73 -13.86 -6.60 6.76
CA LEU A 73 -14.77 -7.69 6.41
C LEU A 73 -15.56 -8.17 7.63
N VAL A 74 -14.91 -8.26 8.79
CA VAL A 74 -15.52 -8.73 10.05
C VAL A 74 -16.29 -7.62 10.78
N GLN A 75 -15.82 -6.36 10.68
CA GLN A 75 -16.38 -5.20 11.38
C GLN A 75 -16.74 -4.08 10.40
N PRO A 76 -17.86 -4.15 9.67
CA PRO A 76 -18.23 -3.18 8.64
C PRO A 76 -18.28 -1.71 9.12
N LYS A 77 -18.48 -1.47 10.41
CA LYS A 77 -18.50 -0.12 11.01
C LYS A 77 -17.12 0.58 10.98
N GLU A 78 -16.03 -0.17 10.85
CA GLU A 78 -14.66 0.36 10.78
C GLU A 78 -14.28 0.82 9.36
N ARG A 79 -14.99 0.39 8.33
CA ARG A 79 -14.66 0.63 6.90
C ARG A 79 -14.50 2.09 6.51
N GLY A 80 -15.28 2.99 7.12
CA GLY A 80 -15.23 4.42 6.80
C GLY A 80 -13.95 5.13 7.20
N ARG A 81 -13.24 4.64 8.22
CA ARG A 81 -12.06 5.32 8.82
C ARG A 81 -10.88 5.42 7.88
N TYR A 82 -10.60 4.37 7.10
CA TYR A 82 -9.50 4.41 6.15
C TYR A 82 -9.70 5.52 5.12
N TRP A 83 -10.88 5.57 4.50
CA TRP A 83 -11.19 6.59 3.48
C TRP A 83 -11.22 7.99 4.01
N GLU A 84 -11.71 8.19 5.21
CA GLU A 84 -11.71 9.49 5.87
C GLU A 84 -10.28 10.02 6.00
N LYS A 85 -9.35 9.20 6.50
CA LYS A 85 -7.94 9.57 6.69
C LYS A 85 -7.10 9.60 5.39
N GLN A 86 -7.64 9.09 4.29
CA GLN A 86 -6.99 9.17 2.97
C GLN A 86 -7.63 10.23 2.05
N SER A 87 -8.63 10.95 2.56
CA SER A 87 -9.36 11.94 1.77
C SER A 87 -8.54 13.22 1.51
N PRO A 88 -8.84 13.95 0.42
CA PRO A 88 -8.26 15.28 0.20
C PRO A 88 -8.55 16.27 1.34
N ASP A 89 -9.73 16.17 1.97
CA ASP A 89 -10.11 17.02 3.09
C ASP A 89 -9.22 16.77 4.31
N PHE A 90 -8.93 15.52 4.63
CA PHE A 90 -8.01 15.18 5.72
C PHE A 90 -6.58 15.68 5.43
N LEU A 91 -6.12 15.58 4.18
CA LEU A 91 -4.85 16.14 3.76
C LEU A 91 -4.82 17.67 3.94
N ASN A 92 -5.89 18.37 3.53
CA ASN A 92 -5.99 19.82 3.70
C ASN A 92 -6.01 20.24 5.17
N GLN A 93 -6.70 19.48 6.04
CA GLN A 93 -6.69 19.71 7.49
C GLN A 93 -5.26 19.52 8.05
N MET A 94 -4.52 18.51 7.59
CA MET A 94 -3.14 18.29 8.00
C MET A 94 -2.21 19.44 7.55
N GLU A 95 -2.39 19.96 6.34
CA GLU A 95 -1.65 21.15 5.88
C GLU A 95 -1.98 22.39 6.74
N GLY A 96 -3.23 22.58 7.12
CA GLY A 96 -3.63 23.64 8.08
C GLY A 96 -2.94 23.49 9.43
N TYR A 97 -2.94 22.28 9.98
CA TYR A 97 -2.25 21.97 11.23
C TYR A 97 -0.74 22.22 11.15
N LEU A 98 -0.10 21.90 10.02
CA LEU A 98 1.33 22.18 9.81
C LEU A 98 1.64 23.68 9.87
N MET A 99 0.74 24.54 9.37
CA MET A 99 0.88 26.00 9.49
C MET A 99 0.77 26.45 10.95
N GLU A 100 -0.18 25.90 11.71
CA GLU A 100 -0.35 26.20 13.14
C GLU A 100 0.86 25.75 13.97
N LEU A 101 1.49 24.61 13.59
CA LEU A 101 2.71 24.13 14.26
C LEU A 101 3.89 25.08 14.09
N GLU A 102 4.01 25.80 12.99
CA GLU A 102 5.08 26.78 12.80
C GLU A 102 5.08 27.85 13.90
N ASP A 103 3.90 28.25 14.39
CA ASP A 103 3.77 29.28 15.42
C ASP A 103 3.76 28.73 16.84
N SER A 104 3.37 27.47 17.03
CA SER A 104 3.08 26.90 18.36
C SER A 104 4.11 25.89 18.88
N LEU A 105 4.93 25.32 18.00
CA LEU A 105 5.83 24.22 18.36
C LEU A 105 7.11 24.66 19.08
N MET A 106 7.43 25.98 19.06
CA MET A 106 8.72 26.51 19.51
C MET A 106 8.58 27.34 20.78
N ASP A 107 9.43 27.05 21.76
CA ASP A 107 9.67 27.92 22.93
C ASP A 107 11.09 28.50 22.81
N ILE A 108 11.23 29.53 21.96
CA ILE A 108 12.52 30.14 21.66
C ILE A 108 12.94 31.06 22.79
N ARG A 109 14.12 30.82 23.34
CA ARG A 109 14.70 31.53 24.49
C ARG A 109 16.15 31.93 24.24
N ASP A 110 16.64 32.86 25.08
CA ASP A 110 18.05 33.26 25.06
C ASP A 110 18.93 32.03 25.29
N PHE A 111 20.05 31.97 24.56
CA PHE A 111 21.07 30.93 24.75
C PHE A 111 22.36 31.58 25.23
N THR A 112 22.95 31.07 26.29
CA THR A 112 24.20 31.55 26.90
C THR A 112 25.15 30.39 27.13
N TYR A 113 26.40 30.56 26.70
CA TYR A 113 27.48 29.60 26.93
C TYR A 113 28.78 30.36 27.23
N ARG A 114 29.30 30.22 28.46
CA ARG A 114 30.46 31.00 28.94
C ARG A 114 30.22 32.50 28.78
N ASN A 115 31.07 33.20 28.03
CA ASN A 115 30.93 34.64 27.71
C ASN A 115 30.19 34.93 26.42
N TYR A 116 29.64 33.90 25.77
CA TYR A 116 28.85 34.04 24.54
C TYR A 116 27.35 34.06 24.88
N GLU A 117 26.65 34.99 24.28
CA GLU A 117 25.21 35.10 24.43
C GLU A 117 24.57 35.39 23.07
N ILE A 118 23.50 34.64 22.72
CA ILE A 118 22.63 34.97 21.61
C ILE A 118 21.19 35.14 22.12
N LYS A 119 20.58 36.27 21.78
CA LYS A 119 19.22 36.60 22.22
C LYS A 119 18.17 35.82 21.43
N ALA A 120 17.06 35.49 22.09
CA ALA A 120 15.89 34.84 21.49
C ALA A 120 15.41 35.53 20.22
N SER A 121 15.44 36.88 20.19
CA SER A 121 15.07 37.66 19.01
C SER A 121 15.96 37.37 17.78
N ARG A 122 17.25 37.07 18.00
CA ARG A 122 18.18 36.71 16.92
C ARG A 122 17.94 35.27 16.45
N ILE A 123 17.68 34.35 17.38
CA ILE A 123 17.31 32.97 17.06
C ILE A 123 16.00 32.93 16.26
N LEU A 124 14.97 33.69 16.69
CA LEU A 124 13.73 33.88 15.96
C LEU A 124 13.95 34.37 14.52
N LEU A 125 14.79 35.40 14.36
CA LEU A 125 15.10 35.92 13.04
C LEU A 125 15.76 34.85 12.14
N LEU A 126 16.71 34.09 12.66
CA LEU A 126 17.34 33.00 11.92
C LEU A 126 16.33 31.93 11.55
N PHE A 127 15.51 31.51 12.50
CA PHE A 127 14.53 30.43 12.35
C PHE A 127 13.43 30.75 11.34
N TYR A 128 12.83 31.95 11.43
CA TYR A 128 11.67 32.34 10.61
C TYR A 128 12.01 33.13 9.35
N THR A 129 13.27 33.50 9.12
CA THR A 129 13.66 34.22 7.90
C THR A 129 14.78 33.52 7.15
N ARG A 130 15.94 33.33 7.78
CA ARG A 130 17.10 32.78 7.09
C ARG A 130 16.95 31.31 6.70
N PHE A 131 16.35 30.52 7.59
CA PHE A 131 16.20 29.08 7.43
C PHE A 131 14.75 28.65 7.18
N LEU A 132 13.88 29.54 6.75
CA LEU A 132 12.47 29.31 6.50
C LEU A 132 12.20 28.14 5.53
N GLU A 133 13.05 27.98 4.50
CA GLU A 133 12.92 26.91 3.50
C GLU A 133 13.31 25.52 4.03
N ILE A 134 13.91 25.44 5.21
CA ILE A 134 14.25 24.17 5.86
C ILE A 134 13.00 23.65 6.59
N PRO A 135 12.66 22.35 6.47
CA PRO A 135 11.54 21.78 7.19
C PRO A 135 11.59 22.03 8.70
N LEU A 136 10.43 22.24 9.31
CA LEU A 136 10.28 22.76 10.67
C LEU A 136 11.16 22.07 11.72
N LEU A 137 11.16 20.71 11.76
CA LEU A 137 11.93 19.95 12.75
C LEU A 137 13.43 19.85 12.45
N SER A 138 13.86 20.24 11.25
CA SER A 138 15.29 20.32 10.86
C SER A 138 15.81 21.76 10.97
N ARG A 139 14.94 22.73 11.12
CA ARG A 139 15.27 24.17 11.03
C ARG A 139 16.16 24.61 12.19
N MET A 140 15.90 24.13 13.41
CA MET A 140 16.70 24.48 14.58
C MET A 140 18.11 23.87 14.55
N ASP A 141 18.32 22.73 13.86
CA ASP A 141 19.67 22.21 13.63
C ASP A 141 20.50 23.20 12.80
N ALA A 142 19.92 23.78 11.76
CA ALA A 142 20.59 24.80 10.96
C ALA A 142 20.88 26.10 11.74
N VAL A 143 19.96 26.49 12.64
CA VAL A 143 20.20 27.63 13.58
C VAL A 143 21.35 27.31 14.52
N ARG A 144 21.35 26.10 15.09
CA ARG A 144 22.45 25.63 15.98
C ARG A 144 23.79 25.63 15.27
N GLU A 145 23.86 25.09 14.07
CA GLU A 145 25.11 25.10 13.27
C GLU A 145 25.62 26.52 13.04
N TYR A 146 24.75 27.44 12.67
CA TYR A 146 25.10 28.84 12.52
C TYR A 146 25.65 29.43 13.81
N VAL A 147 25.05 29.10 14.98
CA VAL A 147 25.49 29.61 16.30
C VAL A 147 26.80 28.96 16.72
N VAL A 148 27.02 27.69 16.40
CA VAL A 148 28.31 26.99 16.64
C VAL A 148 29.41 27.67 15.83
N ASP A 149 29.24 27.90 14.52
CA ASP A 149 30.22 28.59 13.66
C ASP A 149 30.58 29.98 14.18
N ASP A 150 29.55 30.72 14.65
CA ASP A 150 29.70 32.08 15.21
C ASP A 150 30.54 32.03 16.51
N TYR A 151 30.22 31.10 17.41
CA TYR A 151 30.97 30.88 18.64
C TYR A 151 32.44 30.46 18.37
N GLU A 152 32.67 29.49 17.50
CA GLU A 152 34.01 28.96 17.16
C GLU A 152 34.89 30.05 16.56
N THR A 153 34.29 30.89 15.71
CA THR A 153 34.97 32.09 15.13
C THR A 153 35.40 33.05 16.22
N LEU A 154 34.53 33.35 17.20
CA LEU A 154 34.85 34.28 18.28
C LEU A 154 35.80 33.66 19.31
N ALA A 155 35.72 32.38 19.57
CA ALA A 155 36.58 31.66 20.53
C ALA A 155 37.95 31.30 19.95
N GLY A 156 38.11 31.34 18.62
CA GLY A 156 39.36 30.96 17.90
C GLY A 156 39.70 29.49 18.02
N ARG A 157 38.71 28.63 18.31
CA ARG A 157 38.83 27.17 18.40
C ARG A 157 37.53 26.48 18.13
N ASP A 158 37.63 25.26 17.68
CA ASP A 158 36.47 24.38 17.48
C ASP A 158 35.91 23.87 18.83
N LEU A 159 34.61 23.55 18.86
CA LEU A 159 33.97 22.87 19.98
C LEU A 159 34.37 21.38 20.01
N ASN A 160 34.62 20.87 21.22
CA ASN A 160 34.77 19.44 21.42
C ASN A 160 33.40 18.73 21.41
N GLU A 161 33.39 17.39 21.43
CA GLU A 161 32.14 16.59 21.32
C GLU A 161 31.18 16.88 22.49
N GLU A 162 31.65 17.07 23.72
CA GLU A 162 30.78 17.40 24.85
C GLU A 162 30.13 18.77 24.70
N GLU A 163 30.90 19.76 24.22
CA GLU A 163 30.39 21.10 23.96
C GLU A 163 29.37 21.10 22.82
N GLN A 164 29.64 20.37 21.72
CA GLN A 164 28.70 20.20 20.61
C GLN A 164 27.39 19.54 21.07
N GLN A 165 27.50 18.50 21.91
CA GLN A 165 26.34 17.84 22.49
C GLN A 165 25.52 18.79 23.38
N TYR A 166 26.18 19.62 24.18
CA TYR A 166 25.50 20.62 24.99
C TYR A 166 24.73 21.63 24.14
N PHE A 167 25.35 22.17 23.09
CA PHE A 167 24.64 23.06 22.15
C PHE A 167 23.44 22.35 21.51
N TYR A 168 23.61 21.12 21.06
CA TYR A 168 22.52 20.33 20.48
C TYR A 168 21.35 20.20 21.47
N GLU A 169 21.59 19.79 22.68
CA GLU A 169 20.53 19.61 23.70
C GLU A 169 19.80 20.91 24.00
N GLN A 170 20.52 22.02 24.14
CA GLN A 170 19.91 23.32 24.44
C GLN A 170 19.02 23.83 23.30
N PHE A 171 19.47 23.70 22.06
CA PHE A 171 18.67 24.13 20.90
C PHE A 171 17.49 23.19 20.63
N MET A 172 17.68 21.88 20.77
CA MET A 172 16.59 20.91 20.60
C MET A 172 15.52 21.02 21.69
N ALA A 173 15.91 21.44 22.91
CA ALA A 173 14.97 21.71 24.01
C ALA A 173 14.09 22.96 23.79
N MET A 174 14.29 23.72 22.71
CA MET A 174 13.39 24.80 22.29
C MET A 174 12.19 24.28 21.50
N TYR A 175 12.18 23.00 21.07
CA TYR A 175 10.96 22.36 20.60
C TYR A 175 10.13 21.87 21.78
N GLU A 176 8.84 22.06 21.77
CA GLU A 176 7.92 21.46 22.75
C GLU A 176 7.93 19.93 22.62
N THR A 177 7.93 19.44 21.41
CA THR A 177 8.13 18.03 21.08
C THR A 177 8.66 17.88 19.65
N ARG A 178 9.46 16.83 19.41
CA ARG A 178 9.92 16.40 18.06
C ARG A 178 9.35 15.03 17.69
N ASP A 179 8.55 14.45 18.58
CA ASP A 179 7.98 13.12 18.40
C ASP A 179 6.81 13.16 17.40
N ILE A 180 7.03 12.64 16.21
CA ILE A 180 6.03 12.60 15.12
C ILE A 180 4.75 11.87 15.56
N TYR A 181 4.86 10.81 16.38
CA TYR A 181 3.71 10.08 16.90
C TYR A 181 2.83 10.98 17.78
N VAL A 182 3.44 11.77 18.64
CA VAL A 182 2.75 12.73 19.50
C VAL A 182 2.12 13.86 18.67
N LEU A 183 2.85 14.41 17.70
CA LEU A 183 2.35 15.46 16.82
C LEU A 183 1.15 14.98 16.00
N TYR A 184 1.21 13.76 15.46
CA TYR A 184 0.07 13.20 14.75
C TYR A 184 -1.13 12.92 15.67
N SER A 185 -0.89 12.45 16.90
CA SER A 185 -1.94 12.26 17.90
C SER A 185 -2.67 13.58 18.23
N ARG A 186 -1.92 14.68 18.40
CA ARG A 186 -2.49 16.03 18.60
C ARG A 186 -3.28 16.52 17.38
N PHE A 187 -2.78 16.23 16.18
CA PHE A 187 -3.52 16.53 14.95
C PHE A 187 -4.87 15.80 14.93
N LEU A 188 -4.91 14.51 15.22
CA LEU A 188 -6.17 13.76 15.29
C LEU A 188 -7.16 14.39 16.29
N GLU A 189 -6.67 14.77 17.45
CA GLU A 189 -7.49 15.44 18.46
C GLU A 189 -8.03 16.80 17.97
N SER A 190 -7.19 17.59 17.29
CA SER A 190 -7.59 18.91 16.76
C SER A 190 -8.70 18.84 15.71
N VAL A 191 -8.78 17.75 14.95
CA VAL A 191 -9.83 17.50 13.95
C VAL A 191 -11.02 16.68 14.50
N GLY A 192 -11.05 16.45 15.83
CA GLY A 192 -12.15 15.74 16.51
C GLY A 192 -12.12 14.21 16.33
N MET A 193 -11.00 13.66 15.91
CA MET A 193 -10.79 12.21 15.81
C MET A 193 -10.18 11.64 17.10
N CYS A 194 -10.31 10.33 17.29
CA CYS A 194 -9.70 9.65 18.42
C CYS A 194 -8.16 9.74 18.32
N PRO A 195 -7.47 10.30 19.34
CA PRO A 195 -6.03 10.37 19.36
C PRO A 195 -5.38 8.99 19.46
N LEU A 196 -4.11 8.92 19.09
CA LEU A 196 -3.33 7.70 19.28
C LEU A 196 -3.12 7.42 20.77
N PRO A 197 -2.98 6.13 21.19
CA PRO A 197 -2.71 5.80 22.58
C PRO A 197 -1.41 6.42 23.09
N SER A 198 -1.44 7.04 24.28
CA SER A 198 -0.25 7.55 24.94
C SER A 198 0.52 6.40 25.59
N VAL A 199 1.46 5.81 24.86
CA VAL A 199 2.26 4.64 25.28
C VAL A 199 3.72 4.84 24.95
N TRP A 200 4.60 4.06 25.62
CA TRP A 200 6.02 4.01 25.29
C TRP A 200 6.25 3.49 23.88
N TYR A 201 7.39 3.87 23.27
CA TYR A 201 7.75 3.52 21.90
C TYR A 201 7.55 2.02 21.60
N GLU A 202 7.96 1.12 22.47
CA GLU A 202 7.92 -0.34 22.28
C GLU A 202 6.49 -0.90 22.18
N LYS A 203 5.49 -0.13 22.62
CA LYS A 203 4.06 -0.49 22.58
C LYS A 203 3.28 0.29 21.52
N ARG A 204 3.94 1.17 20.77
CA ARG A 204 3.28 1.91 19.69
C ARG A 204 2.98 0.98 18.53
N LEU A 205 1.77 1.06 18.05
CA LEU A 205 1.31 0.38 16.84
C LEU A 205 0.51 1.39 16.02
N LEU A 206 0.84 1.58 14.77
CA LEU A 206 -0.01 2.32 13.85
C LEU A 206 -0.96 1.37 13.15
N ARG A 207 -2.25 1.71 13.12
CA ARG A 207 -3.20 1.07 12.22
C ARG A 207 -2.88 1.47 10.78
N TYR A 208 -3.25 0.62 9.83
CA TYR A 208 -2.93 0.86 8.42
C TYR A 208 -3.44 2.20 7.91
N GLU A 209 -4.62 2.64 8.36
CA GLU A 209 -5.19 3.94 8.03
C GLU A 209 -4.36 5.15 8.48
N ASP A 210 -3.45 4.96 9.45
CA ASP A 210 -2.58 6.00 10.00
C ASP A 210 -1.16 5.99 9.43
N VAL A 211 -0.74 4.91 8.75
CA VAL A 211 0.64 4.74 8.24
C VAL A 211 1.04 5.87 7.30
N TYR A 212 0.24 6.12 6.27
CA TYR A 212 0.58 7.13 5.27
C TYR A 212 0.37 8.57 5.75
N PRO A 213 -0.65 8.88 6.54
CA PRO A 213 -0.76 10.16 7.21
C PRO A 213 0.44 10.50 8.09
N VAL A 214 0.91 9.55 8.90
CA VAL A 214 2.11 9.75 9.75
C VAL A 214 3.36 9.91 8.91
N LEU A 215 3.53 9.12 7.83
CA LEU A 215 4.65 9.25 6.91
C LEU A 215 4.64 10.59 6.18
N TYR A 216 3.47 11.06 5.75
CA TYR A 216 3.29 12.37 5.13
C TYR A 216 3.68 13.49 6.10
N LEU A 217 3.16 13.46 7.33
CA LEU A 217 3.49 14.43 8.38
C LEU A 217 5.00 14.45 8.66
N LYS A 218 5.63 13.27 8.79
CA LYS A 218 7.07 13.15 8.96
C LYS A 218 7.85 13.83 7.85
N TYR A 219 7.47 13.61 6.59
CA TYR A 219 8.16 14.18 5.44
C TYR A 219 7.94 15.69 5.26
N ARG A 220 6.83 16.21 5.76
CA ARG A 220 6.58 17.65 5.80
C ARG A 220 7.39 18.34 6.91
N LEU A 221 7.60 17.67 8.03
CA LEU A 221 8.34 18.20 9.20
C LEU A 221 9.85 17.95 9.13
N LEU A 222 10.26 16.89 8.43
CA LEU A 222 11.66 16.52 8.23
C LEU A 222 11.95 16.43 6.74
N GLN A 223 13.18 16.72 6.34
CA GLN A 223 13.54 16.62 4.92
C GLN A 223 13.71 15.14 4.52
N PRO A 224 12.88 14.62 3.60
CA PRO A 224 13.04 13.24 3.16
C PRO A 224 14.28 13.10 2.27
N ALA A 225 14.98 11.99 2.40
CA ALA A 225 16.07 11.64 1.50
C ALA A 225 15.49 11.33 0.10
N LYS A 226 15.69 12.22 -0.87
CA LYS A 226 15.29 11.99 -2.25
C LYS A 226 16.01 10.77 -2.84
N ARG A 227 15.26 9.86 -3.46
CA ARG A 227 15.78 8.66 -4.12
C ARG A 227 16.30 8.97 -5.53
N ALA A 228 17.29 9.84 -5.65
CA ALA A 228 17.84 10.33 -6.92
C ALA A 228 18.52 9.22 -7.78
N GLY A 229 18.85 8.06 -7.18
CA GLY A 229 19.38 6.89 -7.89
C GLY A 229 18.34 6.23 -8.79
N VAL A 230 17.06 6.32 -8.46
CA VAL A 230 15.97 5.82 -9.29
C VAL A 230 15.71 6.81 -10.43
N LYS A 231 15.82 6.34 -11.67
CA LYS A 231 15.60 7.14 -12.88
C LYS A 231 14.24 6.88 -13.52
N HIS A 232 13.65 5.75 -13.19
CA HIS A 232 12.31 5.39 -13.64
C HIS A 232 11.58 4.59 -12.54
N LEU A 233 10.38 5.04 -12.19
CA LEU A 233 9.51 4.37 -11.23
C LEU A 233 8.35 3.72 -11.98
N VAL A 234 8.13 2.43 -11.73
CA VAL A 234 6.96 1.70 -12.22
C VAL A 234 6.04 1.44 -11.02
N ILE A 235 4.79 1.85 -11.13
CA ILE A 235 3.76 1.62 -10.11
C ILE A 235 2.74 0.69 -10.71
N ASP A 236 2.58 -0.48 -10.14
CA ASP A 236 1.55 -1.44 -10.53
C ASP A 236 0.34 -1.33 -9.61
N GLU A 237 -0.82 -1.83 -10.08
CA GLU A 237 -2.09 -1.77 -9.35
C GLU A 237 -2.46 -0.34 -8.91
N MET A 238 -2.39 0.62 -9.83
CA MET A 238 -2.58 2.05 -9.57
C MET A 238 -3.83 2.39 -8.76
N GLN A 239 -4.89 1.58 -8.90
CA GLN A 239 -6.18 1.79 -8.24
C GLN A 239 -6.13 1.55 -6.73
N ASP A 240 -5.08 0.92 -6.23
CA ASP A 240 -4.86 0.65 -4.81
C ASP A 240 -4.13 1.76 -4.07
N TYR A 241 -3.69 2.80 -4.79
CA TYR A 241 -2.97 3.93 -4.22
C TYR A 241 -3.88 5.14 -4.01
N THR A 242 -3.75 5.78 -2.86
CA THR A 242 -4.48 6.98 -2.48
C THR A 242 -3.80 8.26 -3.00
N PRO A 243 -4.51 9.41 -3.04
CA PRO A 243 -3.91 10.70 -3.36
C PRO A 243 -2.71 11.03 -2.48
N MET A 244 -2.79 10.74 -1.17
CA MET A 244 -1.70 10.96 -0.22
C MET A 244 -0.46 10.13 -0.55
N GLN A 245 -0.64 8.86 -0.91
CA GLN A 245 0.45 7.99 -1.34
C GLN A 245 1.15 8.52 -2.60
N TYR A 246 0.40 8.97 -3.60
CA TYR A 246 0.98 9.60 -4.79
C TYR A 246 1.70 10.92 -4.47
N GLN A 247 1.19 11.69 -3.53
CA GLN A 247 1.87 12.91 -3.04
C GLN A 247 3.24 12.58 -2.43
N ILE A 248 3.30 11.55 -1.58
CA ILE A 248 4.56 11.07 -0.99
C ILE A 248 5.52 10.58 -2.08
N LEU A 249 5.04 9.75 -3.01
CA LEU A 249 5.85 9.22 -4.12
C LEU A 249 6.41 10.32 -5.01
N SER A 250 5.64 11.36 -5.30
CA SER A 250 6.09 12.49 -6.11
C SER A 250 7.23 13.29 -5.46
N GLN A 251 7.24 13.37 -4.14
CA GLN A 251 8.31 14.04 -3.37
C GLN A 251 9.60 13.20 -3.32
N LEU A 252 9.47 11.88 -3.16
CA LEU A 252 10.59 10.95 -3.01
C LEU A 252 11.31 10.66 -4.33
N PHE A 253 10.55 10.52 -5.42
CA PHE A 253 11.05 10.06 -6.72
C PHE A 253 10.94 11.16 -7.78
N PRO A 254 11.93 12.06 -7.89
CA PRO A 254 11.95 13.12 -8.90
C PRO A 254 12.33 12.54 -10.28
N CYS A 255 11.64 11.51 -10.73
CA CYS A 255 11.92 10.79 -11.97
C CYS A 255 10.65 10.58 -12.82
N LYS A 256 10.82 10.00 -14.01
CA LYS A 256 9.68 9.59 -14.83
C LYS A 256 8.98 8.38 -14.19
N MET A 257 7.64 8.34 -14.32
CA MET A 257 6.83 7.27 -13.78
C MET A 257 6.02 6.59 -14.89
N THR A 258 5.90 5.27 -14.81
CA THR A 258 4.91 4.48 -15.53
C THR A 258 3.94 3.91 -14.52
N ILE A 259 2.67 4.24 -14.66
CA ILE A 259 1.62 3.88 -13.71
C ILE A 259 0.65 2.94 -14.43
N LEU A 260 0.54 1.72 -13.93
CA LEU A 260 -0.23 0.62 -14.51
C LEU A 260 -1.36 0.24 -13.57
N GLY A 261 -2.48 -0.22 -14.11
CA GLY A 261 -3.53 -0.79 -13.28
C GLY A 261 -4.85 -0.98 -14.03
N ASP A 262 -5.76 -1.63 -13.34
CA ASP A 262 -7.12 -1.88 -13.78
C ASP A 262 -8.09 -1.20 -12.81
N ARG A 263 -8.84 -0.21 -13.32
CA ARG A 263 -9.78 0.58 -12.51
C ARG A 263 -10.88 -0.27 -11.86
N ALA A 264 -11.21 -1.42 -12.44
CA ALA A 264 -12.24 -2.30 -11.90
C ALA A 264 -11.72 -3.25 -10.80
N GLN A 265 -10.40 -3.44 -10.68
CA GLN A 265 -9.78 -4.30 -9.66
C GLN A 265 -9.45 -3.57 -8.35
N THR A 266 -10.21 -2.55 -7.99
CA THR A 266 -10.04 -1.90 -6.68
C THR A 266 -10.49 -2.84 -5.54
N MET A 267 -9.79 -2.79 -4.41
CA MET A 267 -10.20 -3.48 -3.18
C MET A 267 -11.01 -2.57 -2.25
N ASP A 268 -11.38 -1.40 -2.70
CA ASP A 268 -12.00 -0.36 -1.91
C ASP A 268 -13.43 -0.08 -2.36
N GLU A 269 -14.36 0.00 -1.41
CA GLU A 269 -15.80 0.25 -1.67
C GLU A 269 -16.05 1.57 -2.43
N LYS A 270 -15.24 2.60 -2.15
CA LYS A 270 -15.31 3.88 -2.82
C LYS A 270 -14.23 3.97 -3.88
N GLN A 271 -14.59 3.63 -5.10
CA GLN A 271 -13.71 3.76 -6.24
C GLN A 271 -13.31 5.22 -6.46
N GLN A 272 -12.12 5.60 -6.01
CA GLN A 272 -11.53 6.88 -6.42
C GLN A 272 -10.93 6.71 -7.83
N ASP A 273 -11.42 7.49 -8.79
CA ASP A 273 -10.78 7.51 -10.10
C ASP A 273 -9.41 8.19 -10.00
N VAL A 274 -8.36 7.36 -9.92
CA VAL A 274 -6.95 7.80 -9.87
C VAL A 274 -6.65 8.85 -10.93
N LEU A 275 -7.26 8.76 -12.10
CA LEU A 275 -7.06 9.69 -13.20
C LEU A 275 -7.63 11.10 -12.94
N THR A 276 -8.50 11.27 -11.97
CA THR A 276 -9.06 12.59 -11.62
C THR A 276 -8.09 13.44 -10.83
N PHE A 277 -7.29 12.84 -9.95
CA PHE A 277 -6.37 13.59 -9.07
C PHE A 277 -4.90 13.53 -9.52
N LEU A 278 -4.46 12.52 -10.26
CA LEU A 278 -3.06 12.41 -10.73
C LEU A 278 -2.54 13.65 -11.46
N PRO A 279 -3.31 14.32 -12.35
CA PRO A 279 -2.84 15.54 -13.02
C PRO A 279 -2.51 16.69 -12.04
N GLY A 280 -3.22 16.76 -10.91
CA GLY A 280 -2.96 17.73 -9.85
C GLY A 280 -1.65 17.46 -9.10
N ILE A 281 -1.29 16.18 -8.93
CA ILE A 281 -0.09 15.76 -8.18
C ILE A 281 1.15 15.70 -9.09
N LEU A 282 1.04 15.05 -10.26
CA LEU A 282 2.17 14.76 -11.15
C LEU A 282 2.35 15.79 -12.28
N GLY A 283 1.43 16.77 -12.36
CA GLY A 283 1.45 17.82 -13.38
C GLY A 283 0.80 17.42 -14.71
N LYS A 284 0.73 18.39 -15.64
CA LYS A 284 -0.08 18.28 -16.88
C LYS A 284 0.56 17.41 -17.98
N LYS A 285 1.77 16.87 -17.80
CA LYS A 285 2.47 16.06 -18.83
C LYS A 285 2.15 14.58 -18.76
N LEU A 286 0.96 14.22 -18.31
CA LEU A 286 0.47 12.85 -18.26
C LEU A 286 0.04 12.37 -19.65
N ARG A 287 0.57 11.23 -20.09
CA ARG A 287 0.11 10.51 -21.29
C ARG A 287 -0.72 9.30 -20.85
N LYS A 288 -2.01 9.31 -21.17
CA LYS A 288 -2.90 8.18 -20.91
C LYS A 288 -2.89 7.22 -22.09
N ILE A 289 -2.73 5.93 -21.80
CA ILE A 289 -2.91 4.83 -22.76
C ILE A 289 -3.98 3.91 -22.18
N VAL A 290 -5.01 3.65 -22.94
CA VAL A 290 -6.09 2.73 -22.56
C VAL A 290 -5.91 1.43 -23.33
N MET A 291 -5.84 0.30 -22.58
CA MET A 291 -5.82 -1.04 -23.15
C MET A 291 -7.23 -1.60 -23.06
N ASP A 292 -7.90 -1.74 -24.19
CA ASP A 292 -9.32 -2.12 -24.32
C ASP A 292 -9.52 -3.59 -24.68
N LYS A 293 -8.42 -4.39 -24.74
CA LYS A 293 -8.47 -5.81 -25.09
C LYS A 293 -8.02 -6.68 -23.92
N SER A 294 -8.84 -7.66 -23.58
CA SER A 294 -8.46 -8.72 -22.64
C SER A 294 -7.86 -9.91 -23.41
N TYR A 295 -6.63 -10.31 -23.08
CA TYR A 295 -5.93 -11.43 -23.67
C TYR A 295 -5.74 -12.60 -22.68
N ARG A 296 -5.97 -12.37 -21.40
CA ARG A 296 -5.65 -13.29 -20.31
C ARG A 296 -6.66 -14.43 -20.19
N ASN A 297 -7.92 -14.09 -20.06
CA ASN A 297 -9.00 -15.01 -19.76
C ASN A 297 -9.66 -15.55 -21.05
N THR A 298 -10.45 -16.63 -20.93
CA THR A 298 -11.37 -17.02 -22.01
C THR A 298 -12.49 -16.00 -22.17
N VAL A 299 -13.17 -16.01 -23.34
CA VAL A 299 -14.29 -15.11 -23.63
C VAL A 299 -15.38 -15.22 -22.55
N GLU A 300 -15.69 -16.42 -22.09
CA GLU A 300 -16.73 -16.70 -21.11
C GLU A 300 -16.37 -16.11 -19.74
N ILE A 301 -15.13 -16.28 -19.30
CA ILE A 301 -14.65 -15.70 -18.01
C ILE A 301 -14.58 -14.18 -18.10
N ALA A 302 -14.03 -13.64 -19.20
CA ALA A 302 -13.91 -12.20 -19.38
C ALA A 302 -15.26 -11.50 -19.47
N ALA A 303 -16.25 -12.10 -20.16
CA ALA A 303 -17.62 -11.59 -20.24
C ALA A 303 -18.30 -11.60 -18.86
N TYR A 304 -18.16 -12.70 -18.10
CA TYR A 304 -18.68 -12.79 -16.73
C TYR A 304 -18.05 -11.75 -15.80
N ALA A 305 -16.74 -11.59 -15.85
CA ALA A 305 -16.05 -10.58 -15.06
C ALA A 305 -16.49 -9.15 -15.45
N ALA A 306 -16.64 -8.86 -16.74
CA ALA A 306 -17.12 -7.57 -17.22
C ALA A 306 -18.54 -7.26 -16.70
N GLU A 307 -19.43 -8.26 -16.66
CA GLU A 307 -20.78 -8.12 -16.10
C GLU A 307 -20.73 -7.77 -14.60
N LEU A 308 -19.90 -8.48 -13.81
CA LEU A 308 -19.70 -8.18 -12.39
C LEU A 308 -19.23 -6.75 -12.12
N ALA A 309 -18.37 -6.23 -13.00
CA ALA A 309 -17.80 -4.88 -12.89
C ALA A 309 -18.64 -3.78 -13.59
N GLY A 310 -19.71 -4.16 -14.31
CA GLY A 310 -20.52 -3.22 -15.10
C GLY A 310 -19.76 -2.61 -16.28
N ILE A 311 -18.77 -3.33 -16.86
CA ILE A 311 -17.97 -2.88 -17.99
C ILE A 311 -18.66 -3.30 -19.29
N THR A 312 -18.99 -2.34 -20.17
CA THR A 312 -19.73 -2.58 -21.43
C THR A 312 -18.84 -2.61 -22.68
N ASP A 313 -17.67 -1.97 -22.65
CA ASP A 313 -16.86 -1.70 -23.85
C ASP A 313 -15.57 -2.56 -23.92
N LEU A 314 -15.55 -3.74 -23.28
CA LEU A 314 -14.40 -4.62 -23.30
C LEU A 314 -14.36 -5.43 -24.61
N LYS A 315 -13.27 -5.32 -25.36
CA LYS A 315 -12.99 -6.18 -26.51
C LYS A 315 -12.37 -7.48 -26.03
N LEU A 316 -13.06 -8.57 -26.31
CA LEU A 316 -12.62 -9.91 -25.92
C LEU A 316 -11.72 -10.50 -27.02
N PHE A 317 -10.67 -11.21 -26.57
CA PHE A 317 -9.87 -12.03 -27.49
C PHE A 317 -10.58 -13.36 -27.73
N GLU A 318 -10.65 -13.82 -28.98
CA GLU A 318 -11.38 -15.04 -29.39
C GLU A 318 -10.71 -16.32 -28.90
N ARG A 319 -10.58 -16.47 -27.58
CA ARG A 319 -10.15 -17.70 -26.92
C ARG A 319 -11.31 -18.24 -26.09
N HIS A 320 -12.02 -19.21 -26.65
CA HIS A 320 -13.16 -19.84 -26.00
C HIS A 320 -12.72 -20.94 -25.02
N GLY A 321 -13.50 -21.09 -23.93
CA GLY A 321 -13.32 -22.08 -22.88
C GLY A 321 -14.65 -22.64 -22.40
N LYS A 322 -14.66 -23.20 -21.21
CA LYS A 322 -15.90 -23.64 -20.56
C LYS A 322 -16.72 -22.43 -20.09
N PRO A 323 -18.07 -22.53 -20.13
CA PRO A 323 -18.93 -21.56 -19.45
C PRO A 323 -18.59 -21.46 -17.97
N VAL A 324 -18.72 -20.25 -17.41
CA VAL A 324 -18.55 -20.06 -15.97
C VAL A 324 -19.63 -20.86 -15.22
N CYS A 325 -19.20 -21.63 -14.23
CA CYS A 325 -20.10 -22.45 -13.45
C CYS A 325 -20.50 -21.73 -12.14
N GLU A 326 -21.70 -21.16 -12.11
CA GLU A 326 -22.29 -20.60 -10.89
C GLU A 326 -23.22 -21.62 -10.22
N LYS A 327 -23.01 -21.87 -8.91
CA LYS A 327 -23.86 -22.77 -8.13
C LYS A 327 -24.13 -22.22 -6.74
N LYS A 328 -25.37 -22.40 -6.27
CA LYS A 328 -25.75 -22.27 -4.87
C LYS A 328 -25.69 -23.63 -4.24
N ILE A 329 -24.80 -23.80 -3.27
CA ILE A 329 -24.52 -25.09 -2.65
C ILE A 329 -24.46 -24.95 -1.13
N THR A 330 -24.70 -26.03 -0.43
CA THR A 330 -24.54 -26.07 1.03
C THR A 330 -23.07 -26.22 1.39
N GLU A 331 -22.73 -25.84 2.60
CA GLU A 331 -21.33 -25.90 3.08
C GLU A 331 -20.74 -27.32 2.98
N LYS A 332 -21.56 -28.34 3.21
CA LYS A 332 -21.17 -29.77 3.10
C LYS A 332 -20.86 -30.19 1.66
N GLU A 333 -21.47 -29.54 0.68
CA GLU A 333 -21.29 -29.87 -0.75
C GLU A 333 -20.06 -29.21 -1.35
N VAL A 334 -19.54 -28.11 -0.77
CA VAL A 334 -18.43 -27.32 -1.34
C VAL A 334 -17.23 -28.20 -1.68
N ILE A 335 -16.72 -28.96 -0.71
CA ILE A 335 -15.53 -29.82 -0.89
C ILE A 335 -15.79 -30.87 -1.96
N THR A 336 -16.92 -31.53 -1.92
CA THR A 336 -17.29 -32.57 -2.88
C THR A 336 -17.35 -32.02 -4.31
N GLN A 337 -17.89 -30.79 -4.48
CA GLN A 337 -17.94 -30.14 -5.78
C GLN A 337 -16.54 -29.73 -6.27
N ILE A 338 -15.69 -29.17 -5.41
CA ILE A 338 -14.29 -28.83 -5.75
C ILE A 338 -13.56 -30.08 -6.20
N LEU A 339 -13.57 -31.15 -5.42
CA LEU A 339 -12.88 -32.41 -5.72
C LEU A 339 -13.35 -33.05 -7.04
N LYS A 340 -14.66 -32.95 -7.34
CA LYS A 340 -15.26 -33.47 -8.57
C LYS A 340 -14.76 -32.73 -9.82
N GLU A 341 -14.60 -31.40 -9.73
CA GLU A 341 -14.27 -30.53 -10.87
C GLU A 341 -12.76 -30.24 -10.98
N LEU A 342 -11.95 -30.60 -9.98
CA LEU A 342 -10.52 -30.34 -9.93
C LEU A 342 -9.76 -31.05 -11.08
N ARG A 343 -8.91 -30.31 -11.80
CA ARG A 343 -8.18 -30.76 -13.01
C ARG A 343 -6.66 -30.69 -12.88
N VAL A 344 -6.13 -30.39 -11.71
CA VAL A 344 -4.67 -30.37 -11.48
C VAL A 344 -4.14 -31.82 -11.51
N GLN A 345 -3.43 -32.14 -12.56
CA GLN A 345 -2.85 -33.48 -12.80
C GLN A 345 -1.56 -33.32 -13.64
N PRO A 346 -0.65 -34.30 -13.65
CA PRO A 346 0.59 -34.23 -14.46
C PRO A 346 0.39 -33.92 -15.94
N ASP A 347 -0.72 -34.38 -16.52
CA ASP A 347 -1.09 -34.12 -17.93
C ASP A 347 -2.24 -33.15 -18.09
N GLY A 348 -2.58 -32.37 -17.05
CA GLY A 348 -3.68 -31.42 -17.00
C GLY A 348 -3.23 -29.99 -16.70
N TYR A 349 -3.98 -29.31 -15.83
CA TYR A 349 -3.62 -27.98 -15.38
C TYR A 349 -2.47 -28.04 -14.36
N GLU A 350 -1.59 -27.04 -14.41
CA GLU A 350 -0.48 -26.93 -13.46
C GLU A 350 -0.89 -26.29 -12.14
N THR A 351 -1.91 -25.42 -12.19
CA THR A 351 -2.34 -24.59 -11.04
C THR A 351 -3.86 -24.57 -10.88
N ALA A 352 -4.31 -24.67 -9.63
CA ALA A 352 -5.68 -24.34 -9.25
C ALA A 352 -5.69 -23.48 -8.00
N ALA A 353 -6.68 -22.58 -7.89
CA ALA A 353 -6.91 -21.82 -6.67
C ALA A 353 -8.30 -22.07 -6.10
N VAL A 354 -8.37 -22.15 -4.78
CA VAL A 354 -9.62 -22.03 -4.01
C VAL A 354 -9.56 -20.69 -3.27
N LEU A 355 -10.39 -19.74 -3.72
CA LEU A 355 -10.41 -18.37 -3.23
C LEU A 355 -11.61 -18.15 -2.32
N THR A 356 -11.35 -17.63 -1.13
CA THR A 356 -12.35 -17.31 -0.12
C THR A 356 -12.39 -15.81 0.16
N ILE A 357 -13.36 -15.36 0.95
CA ILE A 357 -13.50 -13.96 1.33
C ILE A 357 -12.59 -13.63 2.50
N THR A 358 -12.56 -14.44 3.55
CA THR A 358 -11.75 -14.22 4.76
C THR A 358 -10.63 -15.23 4.91
N ASP A 359 -9.58 -14.88 5.64
CA ASP A 359 -8.44 -15.77 5.94
C ASP A 359 -8.87 -16.98 6.80
N GLN A 360 -9.83 -16.79 7.69
CA GLN A 360 -10.38 -17.90 8.46
C GLN A 360 -11.02 -18.97 7.55
N GLU A 361 -11.81 -18.54 6.56
CA GLU A 361 -12.42 -19.46 5.58
C GLU A 361 -11.36 -20.16 4.75
N ALA A 362 -10.30 -19.46 4.31
CA ALA A 362 -9.18 -20.03 3.57
C ALA A 362 -8.46 -21.10 4.40
N ARG A 363 -8.20 -20.83 5.66
CA ARG A 363 -7.55 -21.77 6.60
C ARG A 363 -8.36 -23.03 6.83
N GLU A 364 -9.66 -22.89 7.08
CA GLU A 364 -10.58 -24.01 7.24
C GLU A 364 -10.64 -24.87 5.98
N MET A 365 -10.78 -24.23 4.82
CA MET A 365 -10.83 -24.90 3.51
C MET A 365 -9.52 -25.64 3.20
N ALA A 366 -8.37 -25.01 3.45
CA ALA A 366 -7.08 -25.64 3.25
C ALA A 366 -6.88 -26.85 4.15
N ALA A 367 -7.31 -26.80 5.42
CA ALA A 367 -7.20 -27.94 6.33
C ALA A 367 -8.02 -29.15 5.85
N ILE A 368 -9.22 -28.91 5.32
CA ILE A 368 -10.07 -29.99 4.78
C ILE A 368 -9.45 -30.56 3.50
N LEU A 369 -9.04 -29.72 2.55
CA LEU A 369 -8.46 -30.17 1.29
C LEU A 369 -7.13 -30.90 1.47
N LYS A 370 -6.30 -30.51 2.42
CA LYS A 370 -5.07 -31.22 2.80
C LYS A 370 -5.36 -32.64 3.30
N LYS A 371 -6.42 -32.80 4.09
CA LYS A 371 -6.85 -34.09 4.58
C LYS A 371 -7.32 -35.02 3.46
N GLU A 372 -8.02 -34.46 2.45
CA GLU A 372 -8.57 -35.25 1.33
C GLU A 372 -7.52 -35.55 0.23
N LEU A 373 -6.61 -34.63 -0.05
CA LEU A 373 -5.67 -34.72 -1.19
C LEU A 373 -4.21 -34.96 -0.78
N GLY A 374 -3.87 -34.72 0.49
CA GLY A 374 -2.50 -34.78 1.02
C GLY A 374 -1.85 -33.40 1.13
N ASP A 375 -1.00 -33.24 2.15
CA ASP A 375 -0.35 -31.98 2.49
C ASP A 375 0.55 -31.39 1.40
N GLU A 376 1.15 -32.26 0.58
CA GLU A 376 2.09 -31.83 -0.49
C GLU A 376 1.38 -31.22 -1.69
N GLN A 377 0.10 -31.55 -1.93
CA GLN A 377 -0.67 -31.07 -3.07
C GLN A 377 -1.36 -29.74 -2.83
N VAL A 378 -1.60 -29.38 -1.55
CA VAL A 378 -2.37 -28.22 -1.18
C VAL A 378 -1.53 -27.22 -0.39
N THR A 379 -1.36 -26.04 -0.93
CA THR A 379 -0.66 -24.92 -0.28
C THR A 379 -1.68 -23.93 0.28
N TYR A 380 -1.67 -23.70 1.60
CA TYR A 380 -2.34 -22.55 2.18
C TYR A 380 -1.42 -21.35 2.07
N MET A 381 -1.89 -20.31 1.39
CA MET A 381 -1.16 -19.06 1.20
C MET A 381 -1.80 -17.96 2.04
N ASN A 382 -1.06 -17.43 2.99
CA ASN A 382 -1.42 -16.31 3.86
C ASN A 382 -0.53 -15.08 3.58
N LYS A 383 -0.73 -14.01 4.34
CA LYS A 383 0.03 -12.75 4.20
C LYS A 383 1.54 -12.89 4.41
N ASP A 384 1.97 -13.87 5.19
CA ASP A 384 3.40 -14.14 5.49
C ASP A 384 4.06 -15.05 4.44
N SER A 385 3.28 -15.55 3.48
CA SER A 385 3.79 -16.41 2.42
C SER A 385 4.63 -15.59 1.43
N SER A 386 5.83 -16.09 1.12
CA SER A 386 6.79 -15.39 0.24
C SER A 386 7.01 -16.09 -1.11
N ARG A 387 6.38 -17.27 -1.33
CA ARG A 387 6.62 -18.07 -2.54
C ARG A 387 5.32 -18.60 -3.13
N PHE A 388 5.23 -18.50 -4.46
CA PHE A 388 4.21 -19.18 -5.25
C PHE A 388 4.64 -20.61 -5.56
N LYS A 389 3.71 -21.58 -5.46
CA LYS A 389 3.94 -22.99 -5.80
C LYS A 389 2.90 -23.48 -6.79
N LYS A 390 3.34 -24.31 -7.76
CA LYS A 390 2.42 -25.08 -8.61
C LYS A 390 1.60 -26.05 -7.76
N GLY A 391 0.40 -26.41 -8.24
CA GLY A 391 -0.53 -27.26 -7.52
C GLY A 391 -1.77 -26.50 -7.09
N ILE A 392 -2.33 -26.88 -5.96
CA ILE A 392 -3.59 -26.30 -5.43
C ILE A 392 -3.26 -25.26 -4.36
N THR A 393 -3.60 -24.01 -4.63
CA THR A 393 -3.45 -22.91 -3.66
C THR A 393 -4.79 -22.56 -3.04
N VAL A 394 -4.86 -22.50 -1.73
CA VAL A 394 -6.01 -21.99 -0.99
C VAL A 394 -5.65 -20.67 -0.34
N THR A 395 -6.38 -19.61 -0.66
CA THR A 395 -6.07 -18.25 -0.18
C THR A 395 -7.30 -17.34 -0.27
N THR A 396 -7.14 -16.09 0.13
CA THR A 396 -8.18 -15.06 0.02
C THR A 396 -8.11 -14.32 -1.32
N PHE A 397 -9.23 -13.66 -1.70
CA PHE A 397 -9.31 -12.86 -2.92
C PHE A 397 -8.25 -11.76 -2.98
N TYR A 398 -7.96 -11.09 -1.86
CA TYR A 398 -7.02 -9.98 -1.81
C TYR A 398 -5.55 -10.42 -1.89
N LEU A 399 -5.21 -11.62 -1.38
CA LEU A 399 -3.86 -12.20 -1.53
C LEU A 399 -3.67 -12.81 -2.92
N ALA A 400 -4.75 -13.29 -3.56
CA ALA A 400 -4.71 -13.78 -4.94
C ALA A 400 -4.53 -12.66 -5.98
N LYS A 401 -4.67 -11.40 -5.58
CA LYS A 401 -4.51 -10.26 -6.49
C LYS A 401 -3.09 -10.24 -7.08
N GLY A 402 -2.99 -10.08 -8.41
CA GLY A 402 -1.73 -10.17 -9.15
C GLY A 402 -1.35 -11.59 -9.61
N LEU A 403 -1.89 -12.65 -9.00
CA LEU A 403 -1.64 -14.04 -9.38
C LEU A 403 -2.61 -14.54 -10.44
N GLU A 404 -2.26 -15.65 -11.10
CA GLU A 404 -3.07 -16.29 -12.14
C GLU A 404 -3.05 -17.81 -11.94
N PHE A 405 -4.18 -18.45 -12.24
CA PHE A 405 -4.36 -19.89 -12.07
C PHE A 405 -5.15 -20.47 -13.25
N ASP A 406 -4.79 -21.68 -13.67
CA ASP A 406 -5.51 -22.36 -14.75
C ASP A 406 -6.98 -22.57 -14.40
N GLN A 407 -7.25 -22.90 -13.14
CA GLN A 407 -8.59 -23.18 -12.63
C GLN A 407 -8.83 -22.43 -11.30
N VAL A 408 -9.97 -21.77 -11.19
CA VAL A 408 -10.34 -21.03 -9.96
C VAL A 408 -11.69 -21.49 -9.45
N PHE A 409 -11.74 -21.78 -8.16
CA PHE A 409 -12.95 -21.99 -7.37
C PHE A 409 -13.10 -20.85 -6.38
N THR A 410 -14.16 -20.04 -6.53
CA THR A 410 -14.48 -18.97 -5.58
C THR A 410 -15.60 -19.43 -4.65
N VAL A 411 -15.40 -19.26 -3.36
CA VAL A 411 -16.37 -19.64 -2.32
C VAL A 411 -16.76 -18.41 -1.52
N TRP A 412 -18.06 -18.07 -1.50
CA TRP A 412 -18.59 -16.92 -0.75
C TRP A 412 -20.03 -17.21 -0.22
N GLY A 413 -20.59 -16.28 0.54
CA GLY A 413 -22.00 -16.35 0.98
C GLY A 413 -22.19 -16.37 2.49
N ARG A 414 -21.09 -16.39 3.26
CA ARG A 414 -21.15 -16.23 4.73
C ARG A 414 -21.26 -14.75 5.11
N GLN A 415 -20.85 -13.84 4.23
CA GLN A 415 -20.95 -12.39 4.40
C GLN A 415 -22.17 -11.83 3.64
N PRO A 416 -22.73 -10.68 4.08
CA PRO A 416 -23.75 -9.95 3.33
C PRO A 416 -23.22 -9.55 1.95
N GLU A 417 -24.06 -9.64 0.91
CA GLU A 417 -23.71 -9.15 -0.43
C GLU A 417 -23.68 -7.61 -0.41
N ASP A 418 -22.49 -7.04 -0.58
CA ASP A 418 -22.23 -5.61 -0.67
C ASP A 418 -21.23 -5.31 -1.80
N ASP A 419 -20.84 -4.05 -1.96
CA ASP A 419 -19.92 -3.64 -3.01
C ASP A 419 -18.53 -4.27 -2.85
N LEU A 420 -18.07 -4.48 -1.62
CA LEU A 420 -16.78 -5.16 -1.36
C LEU A 420 -16.82 -6.62 -1.80
N ILE A 421 -17.90 -7.33 -1.49
CA ILE A 421 -18.09 -8.73 -1.94
C ILE A 421 -18.20 -8.81 -3.46
N ARG A 422 -18.89 -7.86 -4.11
CA ARG A 422 -18.95 -7.79 -5.58
C ARG A 422 -17.57 -7.58 -6.20
N GLN A 423 -16.76 -6.70 -5.63
CA GLN A 423 -15.38 -6.48 -6.06
C GLN A 423 -14.50 -7.72 -5.81
N ALA A 424 -14.66 -8.38 -4.67
CA ALA A 424 -13.97 -9.64 -4.37
C ALA A 424 -14.29 -10.72 -5.44
N LYS A 425 -15.55 -10.86 -5.82
CA LYS A 425 -15.97 -11.79 -6.89
C LYS A 425 -15.33 -11.45 -8.23
N TYR A 426 -15.28 -10.16 -8.58
CA TYR A 426 -14.61 -9.68 -9.79
C TYR A 426 -13.10 -10.00 -9.78
N ILE A 427 -12.41 -9.70 -8.66
CA ILE A 427 -11.00 -10.02 -8.51
C ILE A 427 -10.79 -11.53 -8.66
N CYS A 428 -11.57 -12.37 -7.98
CA CYS A 428 -11.49 -13.83 -8.11
C CYS A 428 -11.69 -14.28 -9.57
N ALA A 429 -12.70 -13.75 -10.26
CA ALA A 429 -12.99 -14.13 -11.64
C ALA A 429 -11.83 -13.82 -12.57
N THR A 430 -11.18 -12.67 -12.40
CA THR A 430 -10.03 -12.27 -13.23
C THR A 430 -8.76 -13.07 -12.97
N ARG A 431 -8.72 -13.92 -11.92
CA ARG A 431 -7.58 -14.83 -11.64
C ARG A 431 -7.59 -16.12 -12.46
N ALA A 432 -8.74 -16.49 -13.04
CA ALA A 432 -8.91 -17.72 -13.79
C ALA A 432 -8.45 -17.57 -15.24
N LEU A 433 -7.57 -18.45 -15.70
CA LEU A 433 -7.11 -18.48 -17.10
C LEU A 433 -8.02 -19.32 -18.00
N HIS A 434 -8.50 -20.48 -17.52
CA HIS A 434 -9.21 -21.49 -18.31
C HIS A 434 -10.57 -21.89 -17.77
N GLU A 435 -10.71 -22.08 -16.45
CA GLU A 435 -11.96 -22.54 -15.83
C GLU A 435 -12.27 -21.74 -14.57
N LEU A 436 -13.53 -21.32 -14.43
CA LEU A 436 -14.01 -20.55 -13.29
C LEU A 436 -15.28 -21.18 -12.71
N TYR A 437 -15.24 -21.45 -11.40
CA TYR A 437 -16.35 -21.96 -10.60
C TYR A 437 -16.66 -20.97 -9.50
N MET A 438 -17.93 -20.55 -9.43
CA MET A 438 -18.43 -19.55 -8.49
C MET A 438 -19.46 -20.22 -7.57
N TYR A 439 -19.06 -20.52 -6.33
CA TYR A 439 -19.88 -21.25 -5.37
C TYR A 439 -20.39 -20.33 -4.27
N GLN A 440 -21.71 -20.07 -4.28
CA GLN A 440 -22.40 -19.37 -3.21
C GLN A 440 -22.85 -20.37 -2.14
N VAL A 441 -22.31 -20.24 -0.93
CA VAL A 441 -22.74 -21.03 0.21
C VAL A 441 -24.10 -20.52 0.70
N VAL A 442 -25.08 -21.43 0.79
CA VAL A 442 -26.42 -21.12 1.28
C VAL A 442 -26.80 -22.07 2.41
N THR A 443 -27.66 -21.61 3.32
CA THR A 443 -28.22 -22.49 4.37
C THR A 443 -29.24 -23.46 3.77
N GLU A 444 -29.35 -24.69 4.32
CA GLU A 444 -30.30 -25.69 3.85
C GLU A 444 -31.73 -25.13 3.76
N LYS A 445 -32.15 -24.27 4.70
CA LYS A 445 -33.46 -23.61 4.71
C LYS A 445 -33.73 -22.61 3.60
N SER A 446 -32.69 -22.01 3.01
CA SER A 446 -32.84 -21.02 1.94
C SER A 446 -32.89 -21.62 0.55
N ARG A 447 -32.59 -22.91 0.40
CA ARG A 447 -32.67 -23.67 -0.86
C ARG A 447 -34.12 -24.11 -1.18
N ASP A 448 -34.86 -24.53 -0.16
CA ASP A 448 -36.23 -25.09 -0.33
C ASP A 448 -37.31 -24.02 -0.64
N ASN A 449 -37.04 -22.74 -0.51
CA ASN A 449 -38.02 -21.68 -0.73
C ASN A 449 -38.05 -21.14 -2.18
N ARG A 450 -37.39 -21.78 -3.15
CA ARG A 450 -37.31 -21.31 -4.56
C ARG A 450 -37.35 -22.44 -5.62
N GLU A 451 -37.79 -23.65 -5.24
CA GLU A 451 -38.40 -24.63 -6.14
C GLU A 451 -39.93 -24.45 -6.08
#